data_5e768839126640230916699c5c4a630d
#
_entry.id   5e768839126640230916699c5c4a630d
#
_cell.length_a   1.000
_cell.length_b   1.000
_cell.length_c   1.000
_cell.angle_alpha   90.00
_cell.angle_beta   90.00
_cell.angle_gamma   90.00
#
_symmetry.space_group_name_H-M   'P 1'
#
loop_
_entity.id
_entity.type
_entity.pdbx_description
1 polymer ?
#
loop_
_entity_poly.entity_id
_entity_poly.type
_entity_poly.pdbx_seq_one_letter_code
_entity_poly.pdbx_strand_id
1 'polypeptide(L)'
;NPPELMAWNMEKTYLCDLAASGTQVIPSVFVPPQKAELADILNQQGWTEAVIKPAFGQSGKGVVKVYAETLDVNMADYPQGVIVQPYIREIETAGETSLVFFNGAFSHAVRRQPPQGEWRANSAYGVSVFGIEPPEFAVRAAQDVLAALPKMPVYARVDGTLIGDTFLLNELELIEPALYLHTSEGAAERFARVLVGLLE
;
A
#
# COMPACT_ATOMS: atom_id res chain seq x y z
N ASN A 1 5.21 -16.35 4.01
CA ASN A 1 4.10 -15.96 4.89
C ASN A 1 3.05 -17.07 4.96
N PRO A 2 2.22 -17.15 6.04
CA PRO A 2 1.14 -18.11 6.14
C PRO A 2 0.16 -18.00 4.97
N PRO A 3 -0.27 -19.13 4.36
CA PRO A 3 -1.14 -19.12 3.17
C PRO A 3 -2.45 -18.34 3.37
N GLU A 4 -3.06 -18.44 4.56
CA GLU A 4 -4.31 -17.76 4.87
C GLU A 4 -4.14 -16.23 4.89
N LEU A 5 -2.98 -15.76 5.40
CA LEU A 5 -2.65 -14.34 5.43
C LEU A 5 -2.36 -13.82 4.02
N MET A 6 -1.69 -14.61 3.19
CA MET A 6 -1.45 -14.29 1.79
C MET A 6 -2.78 -14.23 1.01
N ALA A 7 -3.67 -15.22 1.21
CA ALA A 7 -4.98 -15.24 0.56
C ALA A 7 -5.83 -14.01 0.90
N TRP A 8 -5.85 -13.59 2.18
CA TRP A 8 -6.51 -12.36 2.61
C TRP A 8 -5.89 -11.11 1.96
N ASN A 9 -4.57 -11.06 1.82
CA ASN A 9 -3.85 -9.91 1.26
C ASN A 9 -3.94 -9.81 -0.27
N MET A 10 -4.43 -10.86 -0.97
CA MET A 10 -4.58 -10.84 -2.43
C MET A 10 -5.61 -9.81 -2.91
N GLU A 11 -6.64 -9.56 -2.13
CA GLU A 11 -7.70 -8.62 -2.47
C GLU A 11 -7.57 -7.35 -1.61
N LYS A 12 -7.48 -6.19 -2.26
CA LYS A 12 -7.26 -4.89 -1.59
C LYS A 12 -8.38 -4.45 -0.65
N THR A 13 -9.48 -5.23 -0.55
CA THR A 13 -10.51 -5.05 0.47
C THR A 13 -9.97 -5.14 1.89
N TYR A 14 -8.80 -5.77 2.10
CA TYR A 14 -8.10 -5.76 3.38
C TYR A 14 -7.86 -4.33 3.93
N LEU A 15 -7.77 -3.32 3.06
CA LEU A 15 -7.65 -1.92 3.49
C LEU A 15 -8.89 -1.45 4.26
N CYS A 16 -10.09 -1.91 3.85
CA CYS A 16 -11.32 -1.63 4.57
C CYS A 16 -11.36 -2.34 5.92
N ASP A 17 -10.87 -3.59 6.00
CA ASP A 17 -10.79 -4.35 7.25
C ASP A 17 -9.83 -3.67 8.24
N LEU A 18 -8.66 -3.23 7.76
CA LEU A 18 -7.67 -2.50 8.57
C LEU A 18 -8.23 -1.15 9.04
N ALA A 19 -8.91 -0.41 8.18
CA ALA A 19 -9.59 0.83 8.58
C ALA A 19 -10.63 0.59 9.68
N ALA A 20 -11.43 -0.47 9.54
CA ALA A 20 -12.43 -0.86 10.54
C ALA A 20 -11.80 -1.26 11.89
N SER A 21 -10.57 -1.76 11.90
CA SER A 21 -9.81 -2.06 13.12
C SER A 21 -9.14 -0.84 13.78
N GLY A 22 -9.31 0.36 13.19
CA GLY A 22 -8.74 1.61 13.71
C GLY A 22 -7.36 1.97 13.15
N THR A 23 -6.84 1.20 12.18
CA THR A 23 -5.59 1.52 11.49
C THR A 23 -5.76 2.78 10.63
N GLN A 24 -4.75 3.65 10.63
CA GLN A 24 -4.73 4.84 9.78
C GLN A 24 -4.41 4.46 8.32
N VAL A 25 -5.46 4.26 7.55
CA VAL A 25 -5.41 3.91 6.12
C VAL A 25 -5.85 5.12 5.30
N ILE A 26 -5.30 5.30 4.10
CA ILE A 26 -5.92 6.21 3.13
C ILE A 26 -7.39 5.81 2.98
N PRO A 27 -8.36 6.74 3.16
CA PRO A 27 -9.78 6.41 3.05
C PRO A 27 -10.07 5.57 1.82
N SER A 28 -10.68 4.41 2.00
CA SER A 28 -10.83 3.40 0.96
C SER A 28 -12.27 2.92 0.89
N VAL A 29 -12.84 2.90 -0.31
CA VAL A 29 -14.19 2.39 -0.57
C VAL A 29 -14.09 1.26 -1.59
N PHE A 30 -14.58 0.07 -1.23
CA PHE A 30 -14.71 -1.03 -2.17
C PHE A 30 -16.00 -0.88 -2.99
N VAL A 31 -15.87 -1.00 -4.32
CA VAL A 31 -16.98 -0.97 -5.27
C VAL A 31 -17.01 -2.28 -6.04
N PRO A 32 -18.03 -3.12 -5.82
CA PRO A 32 -18.18 -4.38 -6.54
C PRO A 32 -18.47 -4.15 -8.03
N PRO A 33 -18.17 -5.11 -8.91
CA PRO A 33 -18.24 -4.92 -10.37
C PRO A 33 -19.64 -4.59 -10.91
N GLN A 34 -20.71 -4.96 -10.18
CA GLN A 34 -22.09 -4.73 -10.60
C GLN A 34 -22.61 -3.33 -10.19
N LYS A 35 -21.90 -2.60 -9.35
CA LYS A 35 -22.29 -1.25 -8.93
C LYS A 35 -21.49 -0.20 -9.71
N ALA A 36 -22.15 0.43 -10.66
CA ALA A 36 -21.56 1.43 -11.55
C ALA A 36 -21.67 2.88 -11.00
N GLU A 37 -21.71 3.08 -9.68
CA GLU A 37 -22.01 4.38 -9.09
C GLU A 37 -20.75 5.08 -8.54
N LEU A 38 -19.66 5.07 -9.32
CA LEU A 38 -18.41 5.74 -8.92
C LEU A 38 -18.61 7.24 -8.69
N ALA A 39 -19.44 7.91 -9.50
CA ALA A 39 -19.74 9.31 -9.36
C ALA A 39 -20.42 9.62 -8.02
N ASP A 40 -21.37 8.79 -7.62
CA ASP A 40 -22.08 8.95 -6.34
C ASP A 40 -21.12 8.77 -5.16
N ILE A 41 -20.20 7.80 -5.24
CA ILE A 41 -19.17 7.58 -4.21
C ILE A 41 -18.26 8.80 -4.08
N LEU A 42 -17.73 9.32 -5.20
CA LEU A 42 -16.89 10.50 -5.17
C LEU A 42 -17.64 11.70 -4.55
N ASN A 43 -18.90 11.90 -4.92
CA ASN A 43 -19.74 12.97 -4.38
C ASN A 43 -20.01 12.79 -2.88
N GLN A 44 -20.39 11.59 -2.44
CA GLN A 44 -20.65 11.29 -1.02
C GLN A 44 -19.42 11.47 -0.14
N GLN A 45 -18.24 11.12 -0.67
CA GLN A 45 -16.97 11.29 0.03
C GLN A 45 -16.40 12.72 -0.11
N GLY A 46 -16.95 13.54 -1.00
CA GLY A 46 -16.41 14.89 -1.28
C GLY A 46 -15.07 14.86 -2.01
N TRP A 47 -14.77 13.78 -2.75
CA TRP A 47 -13.50 13.63 -3.47
C TRP A 47 -13.61 14.20 -4.89
N THR A 48 -12.90 15.29 -5.16
CA THR A 48 -12.81 15.91 -6.50
C THR A 48 -11.81 15.18 -7.39
N GLU A 49 -10.77 14.59 -6.79
CA GLU A 49 -9.75 13.75 -7.43
C GLU A 49 -9.65 12.43 -6.67
N ALA A 50 -9.61 11.33 -7.37
CA ALA A 50 -9.50 10.01 -6.78
C ALA A 50 -8.58 9.07 -7.58
N VAL A 51 -8.15 7.99 -6.94
CA VAL A 51 -7.45 6.89 -7.56
C VAL A 51 -8.35 5.66 -7.49
N ILE A 52 -8.52 5.02 -8.63
CA ILE A 52 -9.23 3.76 -8.77
C ILE A 52 -8.19 2.66 -8.97
N LYS A 53 -8.24 1.66 -8.14
CA LYS A 53 -7.33 0.50 -8.17
C LYS A 53 -8.16 -0.77 -8.36
N PRO A 54 -7.77 -1.73 -9.23
CA PRO A 54 -8.38 -3.05 -9.22
C PRO A 54 -8.36 -3.63 -7.81
N ALA A 55 -9.48 -4.19 -7.35
CA ALA A 55 -9.52 -4.87 -6.06
C ALA A 55 -8.52 -6.02 -6.01
N PHE A 56 -8.30 -6.67 -7.14
CA PHE A 56 -7.33 -7.74 -7.33
C PHE A 56 -6.31 -7.33 -8.40
N GLY A 57 -5.05 -7.12 -8.03
CA GLY A 57 -4.03 -6.69 -8.99
C GLY A 57 -2.76 -6.22 -8.31
N GLN A 58 -1.70 -6.12 -9.11
CA GLN A 58 -0.35 -5.78 -8.68
C GLN A 58 0.35 -4.83 -9.65
N SER A 59 1.48 -4.27 -9.23
CA SER A 59 2.38 -3.47 -10.07
C SER A 59 1.75 -2.23 -10.71
N GLY A 60 0.66 -1.70 -10.13
CA GLY A 60 -0.03 -0.51 -10.64
C GLY A 60 -0.82 -0.73 -11.94
N LYS A 61 -0.97 -1.98 -12.41
CA LYS A 61 -1.81 -2.27 -13.60
C LYS A 61 -3.27 -1.92 -13.34
N GLY A 62 -3.90 -1.20 -14.28
CA GLY A 62 -5.30 -0.79 -14.17
C GLY A 62 -5.55 0.29 -13.11
N VAL A 63 -4.50 0.83 -12.49
CA VAL A 63 -4.63 1.95 -11.56
C VAL A 63 -4.74 3.25 -12.35
N VAL A 64 -5.84 3.97 -12.14
CA VAL A 64 -6.14 5.22 -12.85
C VAL A 64 -6.46 6.34 -11.88
N LYS A 65 -6.01 7.56 -12.22
CA LYS A 65 -6.44 8.79 -11.57
C LYS A 65 -7.66 9.33 -12.29
N VAL A 66 -8.67 9.73 -11.54
CA VAL A 66 -9.93 10.25 -12.05
C VAL A 66 -10.29 11.58 -11.40
N TYR A 67 -11.13 12.33 -12.09
CA TYR A 67 -11.72 13.60 -11.63
C TYR A 67 -13.24 13.43 -11.60
N ALA A 68 -13.87 13.89 -10.53
CA ALA A 68 -15.32 13.75 -10.35
C ALA A 68 -16.14 14.37 -11.51
N GLU A 69 -15.65 15.49 -12.05
CA GLU A 69 -16.32 16.22 -13.16
C GLU A 69 -16.21 15.50 -14.53
N THR A 70 -15.18 14.68 -14.72
CA THR A 70 -14.87 14.04 -16.01
C THR A 70 -14.66 12.54 -15.85
N LEU A 71 -15.44 11.93 -14.95
CA LEU A 71 -15.31 10.51 -14.63
C LEU A 71 -15.68 9.65 -15.86
N ASP A 72 -14.67 8.97 -16.39
CA ASP A 72 -14.83 8.03 -17.50
C ASP A 72 -14.06 6.74 -17.15
N VAL A 73 -14.77 5.80 -16.53
CA VAL A 73 -14.22 4.50 -16.11
C VAL A 73 -15.19 3.40 -16.52
N ASN A 74 -14.70 2.49 -17.35
CA ASN A 74 -15.46 1.32 -17.74
C ASN A 74 -15.29 0.21 -16.69
N MET A 75 -16.30 -0.02 -15.87
CA MET A 75 -16.27 -1.06 -14.82
C MET A 75 -16.14 -2.49 -15.37
N ALA A 76 -16.39 -2.71 -16.66
CA ALA A 76 -16.16 -4.00 -17.29
C ALA A 76 -14.67 -4.41 -17.33
N ASP A 77 -13.75 -3.42 -17.23
CA ASP A 77 -12.31 -3.66 -17.16
C ASP A 77 -11.88 -4.15 -15.76
N TYR A 78 -12.80 -4.12 -14.77
CA TYR A 78 -12.57 -4.48 -13.38
C TYR A 78 -13.52 -5.59 -12.91
N PRO A 79 -13.37 -6.82 -13.41
CA PRO A 79 -14.32 -7.91 -13.17
C PRO A 79 -14.45 -8.34 -11.70
N GLN A 80 -13.50 -7.94 -10.85
CA GLN A 80 -13.49 -8.23 -9.40
C GLN A 80 -13.79 -6.97 -8.55
N GLY A 81 -14.19 -5.87 -9.20
CA GLY A 81 -14.42 -4.59 -8.53
C GLY A 81 -13.15 -3.76 -8.35
N VAL A 82 -13.31 -2.64 -7.67
CA VAL A 82 -12.25 -1.66 -7.47
C VAL A 82 -12.22 -1.15 -6.03
N ILE A 83 -11.05 -0.70 -5.61
CA ILE A 83 -10.88 0.20 -4.45
C ILE A 83 -10.78 1.62 -4.98
N VAL A 84 -11.58 2.51 -4.41
CA VAL A 84 -11.57 3.95 -4.68
C VAL A 84 -10.96 4.66 -3.47
N GLN A 85 -9.99 5.53 -3.71
CA GLN A 85 -9.29 6.31 -2.69
C GLN A 85 -9.18 7.77 -3.14
N PRO A 86 -9.14 8.77 -2.22
CA PRO A 86 -8.79 10.13 -2.61
C PRO A 86 -7.39 10.17 -3.21
N TYR A 87 -7.15 11.09 -4.12
CA TYR A 87 -5.80 11.32 -4.64
C TYR A 87 -4.93 12.02 -3.59
N ILE A 88 -3.82 11.42 -3.21
CA ILE A 88 -2.87 11.96 -2.23
C ILE A 88 -1.71 12.62 -2.98
N ARG A 89 -1.71 13.96 -3.02
CA ARG A 89 -0.71 14.76 -3.76
C ARG A 89 0.70 14.61 -3.21
N GLU A 90 0.83 14.30 -1.94
CA GLU A 90 2.10 14.08 -1.26
C GLU A 90 2.90 12.91 -1.87
N ILE A 91 2.24 11.93 -2.46
CA ILE A 91 2.91 10.82 -3.18
C ILE A 91 3.72 11.36 -4.38
N GLU A 92 3.16 12.32 -5.11
CA GLU A 92 3.81 12.94 -6.26
C GLU A 92 5.02 13.78 -5.84
N THR A 93 4.91 14.53 -4.75
CA THR A 93 5.89 15.52 -4.31
C THR A 93 6.93 14.99 -3.35
N ALA A 94 6.54 14.14 -2.41
CA ALA A 94 7.39 13.59 -1.34
C ALA A 94 7.68 12.09 -1.51
N GLY A 95 7.04 11.44 -2.48
CA GLY A 95 7.15 10.00 -2.69
C GLY A 95 6.35 9.19 -1.69
N GLU A 96 6.47 7.88 -1.81
CA GLU A 96 5.88 6.89 -0.92
C GLU A 96 6.95 6.25 -0.05
N THR A 97 6.66 6.10 1.24
CA THR A 97 7.56 5.47 2.20
C THR A 97 7.19 3.99 2.33
N SER A 98 8.16 3.12 2.09
CA SER A 98 8.03 1.67 2.29
C SER A 98 8.85 1.24 3.48
N LEU A 99 8.19 0.67 4.50
CA LEU A 99 8.83 0.13 5.68
C LEU A 99 8.87 -1.39 5.58
N VAL A 100 10.07 -1.98 5.74
CA VAL A 100 10.29 -3.42 5.63
C VAL A 100 10.45 -4.02 7.00
N PHE A 101 9.71 -5.11 7.24
CA PHE A 101 9.69 -5.84 8.51
C PHE A 101 10.01 -7.32 8.27
N PHE A 102 10.73 -7.92 9.22
CA PHE A 102 10.99 -9.34 9.28
C PHE A 102 10.54 -9.89 10.62
N ASN A 103 9.58 -10.82 10.61
CA ASN A 103 8.94 -11.38 11.81
C ASN A 103 8.51 -10.28 12.81
N GLY A 104 7.86 -9.22 12.29
CA GLY A 104 7.39 -8.08 13.07
C GLY A 104 8.45 -7.06 13.49
N ALA A 105 9.74 -7.37 13.36
CA ALA A 105 10.81 -6.43 13.66
C ALA A 105 11.09 -5.50 12.47
N PHE A 106 11.14 -4.19 12.71
CA PHE A 106 11.54 -3.21 11.71
C PHE A 106 12.98 -3.48 11.25
N SER A 107 13.19 -3.54 9.94
CA SER A 107 14.50 -3.76 9.33
C SER A 107 15.10 -2.50 8.72
N HIS A 108 14.39 -1.88 7.80
CA HIS A 108 14.82 -0.68 7.08
C HIS A 108 13.63 -0.05 6.33
N ALA A 109 13.86 1.13 5.80
CA ALA A 109 12.88 1.81 4.98
C ALA A 109 13.50 2.41 3.71
N VAL A 110 12.65 2.54 2.70
CA VAL A 110 12.99 3.25 1.47
C VAL A 110 11.93 4.29 1.14
N ARG A 111 12.36 5.34 0.45
CA ARG A 111 11.47 6.25 -0.27
C ARG A 111 11.41 5.84 -1.73
N ARG A 112 10.21 5.73 -2.26
CA ARG A 112 9.93 5.51 -3.68
C ARG A 112 9.42 6.82 -4.27
N GLN A 113 10.28 7.52 -5.01
CA GLN A 113 9.98 8.82 -5.59
C GLN A 113 9.63 8.68 -7.06
N PRO A 114 8.38 9.00 -7.48
CA PRO A 114 8.03 9.08 -8.89
C PRO A 114 8.85 10.16 -9.62
N PRO A 115 9.16 9.96 -10.91
CA PRO A 115 9.74 11.03 -11.70
C PRO A 115 8.77 12.18 -11.93
N GLN A 116 9.26 13.35 -12.29
CA GLN A 116 8.43 14.52 -12.54
C GLN A 116 7.33 14.23 -13.57
N GLY A 117 6.08 14.54 -13.21
CA GLY A 117 4.90 14.31 -14.03
C GLY A 117 4.30 12.90 -13.93
N GLU A 118 4.89 12.02 -13.12
CA GLU A 118 4.32 10.73 -12.76
C GLU A 118 3.88 10.78 -11.28
N TRP A 119 2.78 10.14 -10.96
CA TRP A 119 2.21 10.08 -9.62
C TRP A 119 2.23 8.68 -9.00
N ARG A 120 2.48 7.64 -9.80
CA ARG A 120 2.53 6.25 -9.34
C ARG A 120 3.91 5.89 -8.82
N ALA A 121 3.98 5.39 -7.62
CA ALA A 121 5.24 5.01 -6.97
C ALA A 121 5.64 3.54 -7.24
N ASN A 122 5.29 2.98 -8.40
CA ASN A 122 5.62 1.61 -8.78
C ASN A 122 6.84 1.56 -9.72
N SER A 123 7.64 0.50 -9.62
CA SER A 123 8.89 0.34 -10.40
C SER A 123 8.68 0.42 -11.91
N ALA A 124 7.52 -0.01 -12.41
CA ALA A 124 7.16 0.06 -13.82
C ALA A 124 7.11 1.49 -14.38
N TYR A 125 7.02 2.50 -13.51
CA TYR A 125 6.88 3.92 -13.88
C TYR A 125 8.15 4.73 -13.63
N GLY A 126 9.31 4.06 -13.53
CA GLY A 126 10.61 4.73 -13.43
C GLY A 126 10.90 5.37 -12.08
N VAL A 127 10.27 4.88 -11.02
CA VAL A 127 10.46 5.36 -9.65
C VAL A 127 11.93 5.25 -9.22
N SER A 128 12.44 6.28 -8.55
CA SER A 128 13.72 6.24 -7.85
C SER A 128 13.54 5.70 -6.44
N VAL A 129 14.44 4.82 -5.99
CA VAL A 129 14.38 4.20 -4.67
C VAL A 129 15.61 4.61 -3.86
N PHE A 130 15.38 5.14 -2.66
CA PHE A 130 16.43 5.61 -1.75
C PHE A 130 16.21 5.00 -0.37
N GLY A 131 17.30 4.47 0.25
CA GLY A 131 17.29 4.14 1.69
C GLY A 131 17.09 5.41 2.51
N ILE A 132 16.22 5.34 3.51
CA ILE A 132 15.91 6.48 4.41
C ILE A 132 15.85 6.03 5.88
N GLU A 133 16.08 6.99 6.78
CA GLU A 133 15.71 6.87 8.19
C GLU A 133 14.28 7.41 8.33
N PRO A 134 13.28 6.54 8.54
CA PRO A 134 11.90 6.98 8.67
C PRO A 134 11.68 7.64 10.05
N PRO A 135 10.74 8.59 10.17
CA PRO A 135 10.38 9.12 11.48
C PRO A 135 9.77 8.00 12.36
N GLU A 136 10.03 8.07 13.65
CA GLU A 136 9.63 7.02 14.60
C GLU A 136 8.12 6.77 14.63
N PHE A 137 7.30 7.82 14.43
CA PHE A 137 5.85 7.66 14.37
C PHE A 137 5.41 6.80 13.17
N ALA A 138 6.13 6.85 12.04
CA ALA A 138 5.83 6.02 10.88
C ALA A 138 6.15 4.54 11.13
N VAL A 139 7.26 4.27 11.83
CA VAL A 139 7.61 2.89 12.25
C VAL A 139 6.56 2.35 13.20
N ARG A 140 6.13 3.15 14.20
CA ARG A 140 5.06 2.75 15.14
C ARG A 140 3.74 2.48 14.41
N ALA A 141 3.31 3.38 13.53
CA ALA A 141 2.08 3.18 12.77
C ALA A 141 2.12 1.90 11.92
N ALA A 142 3.26 1.61 11.29
CA ALA A 142 3.43 0.37 10.53
C ALA A 142 3.46 -0.89 11.44
N GLN A 143 4.01 -0.79 12.64
CA GLN A 143 3.93 -1.86 13.64
C GLN A 143 2.50 -2.11 14.11
N ASP A 144 1.70 -1.06 14.27
CA ASP A 144 0.28 -1.17 14.61
C ASP A 144 -0.51 -1.87 13.50
N VAL A 145 -0.18 -1.60 12.21
CA VAL A 145 -0.73 -2.37 11.07
C VAL A 145 -0.45 -3.86 11.23
N LEU A 146 0.80 -4.22 11.53
CA LEU A 146 1.18 -5.65 11.68
C LEU A 146 0.56 -6.29 12.92
N ALA A 147 0.40 -5.53 14.00
CA ALA A 147 -0.25 -6.00 15.23
C ALA A 147 -1.75 -6.25 15.06
N ALA A 148 -2.41 -5.58 14.11
CA ALA A 148 -3.81 -5.81 13.76
C ALA A 148 -4.04 -7.10 12.95
N LEU A 149 -2.96 -7.75 12.45
CA LEU A 149 -3.08 -8.97 11.67
C LEU A 149 -3.35 -10.19 12.56
N PRO A 150 -4.10 -11.18 12.07
CA PRO A 150 -4.41 -12.40 12.85
C PRO A 150 -3.18 -13.27 13.16
N LYS A 151 -2.12 -13.10 12.36
CA LYS A 151 -0.82 -13.77 12.55
C LYS A 151 0.31 -12.83 12.13
N MET A 152 1.43 -12.89 12.83
CA MET A 152 2.62 -12.14 12.46
C MET A 152 3.20 -12.67 11.14
N PRO A 153 3.43 -11.81 10.14
CA PRO A 153 4.04 -12.22 8.89
C PRO A 153 5.55 -12.46 9.07
N VAL A 154 6.09 -13.41 8.32
CA VAL A 154 7.54 -13.67 8.23
C VAL A 154 8.28 -12.47 7.66
N TYR A 155 7.68 -11.84 6.66
CA TYR A 155 8.13 -10.58 6.08
C TYR A 155 6.91 -9.75 5.67
N ALA A 156 7.08 -8.44 5.72
CA ALA A 156 6.07 -7.50 5.25
C ALA A 156 6.74 -6.25 4.67
N ARG A 157 6.09 -5.63 3.69
CA ARG A 157 6.33 -4.25 3.29
C ARG A 157 5.08 -3.44 3.53
N VAL A 158 5.21 -2.42 4.34
CA VAL A 158 4.12 -1.50 4.70
C VAL A 158 4.37 -0.21 3.95
N ASP A 159 3.55 0.07 2.95
CA ASP A 159 3.68 1.22 2.06
C ASP A 159 2.69 2.31 2.47
N GLY A 160 3.17 3.52 2.63
CA GLY A 160 2.32 4.63 3.03
C GLY A 160 2.92 5.99 2.73
N THR A 161 2.13 7.02 3.02
CA THR A 161 2.48 8.41 2.76
C THR A 161 2.58 9.18 4.07
N LEU A 162 3.62 10.01 4.18
CA LEU A 162 3.81 10.93 5.30
C LEU A 162 3.05 12.23 5.01
N ILE A 163 2.10 12.57 5.87
CA ILE A 163 1.34 13.83 5.83
C ILE A 163 1.45 14.49 7.20
N GLY A 164 2.28 15.54 7.32
CA GLY A 164 2.64 16.08 8.62
C GLY A 164 3.25 15.01 9.53
N ASP A 165 2.70 14.84 10.72
CA ASP A 165 3.12 13.84 11.70
C ASP A 165 2.30 12.53 11.62
N THR A 166 1.69 12.26 10.47
CA THR A 166 0.86 11.09 10.25
C THR A 166 1.43 10.22 9.14
N PHE A 167 1.42 8.90 9.34
CA PHE A 167 1.68 7.89 8.32
C PHE A 167 0.34 7.27 7.92
N LEU A 168 -0.09 7.49 6.67
CA LEU A 168 -1.29 6.87 6.11
C LEU A 168 -0.90 5.65 5.29
N LEU A 169 -1.39 4.49 5.69
CA LEU A 169 -1.22 3.24 4.94
C LEU A 169 -1.89 3.34 3.57
N ASN A 170 -1.13 3.08 2.51
CA ASN A 170 -1.60 2.99 1.14
C ASN A 170 -1.74 1.53 0.67
N GLU A 171 -0.78 0.68 1.05
CA GLU A 171 -0.75 -0.74 0.68
C GLU A 171 0.04 -1.55 1.71
N LEU A 172 -0.39 -2.79 1.94
CA LEU A 172 0.34 -3.80 2.70
C LEU A 172 0.69 -4.94 1.76
N GLU A 173 1.99 -5.25 1.62
CA GLU A 173 2.44 -6.32 0.74
C GLU A 173 3.02 -7.49 1.55
N LEU A 174 2.35 -8.63 1.46
CA LEU A 174 2.69 -9.87 2.18
C LEU A 174 2.99 -11.05 1.26
N ILE A 175 2.91 -10.87 -0.07
CA ILE A 175 3.02 -11.97 -1.05
C ILE A 175 4.37 -11.93 -1.74
N GLU A 176 4.63 -10.91 -2.57
CA GLU A 176 5.87 -10.80 -3.35
C GLU A 176 6.49 -9.38 -3.33
N PRO A 177 6.59 -8.72 -2.16
CA PRO A 177 7.15 -7.38 -2.11
C PRO A 177 8.61 -7.36 -2.54
N ALA A 178 9.00 -6.32 -3.28
CA ALA A 178 10.41 -5.97 -3.36
C ALA A 178 10.87 -5.53 -1.96
N LEU A 179 11.77 -6.30 -1.36
CA LEU A 179 12.25 -6.06 0.02
C LEU A 179 13.40 -5.06 0.08
N TYR A 180 13.91 -4.59 -1.06
CA TYR A 180 14.98 -3.58 -1.16
C TYR A 180 16.21 -3.88 -0.27
N LEU A 181 16.60 -5.14 -0.13
CA LEU A 181 17.67 -5.61 0.77
C LEU A 181 19.02 -4.91 0.52
N HIS A 182 19.26 -4.45 -0.71
CA HIS A 182 20.48 -3.76 -1.12
C HIS A 182 20.56 -2.31 -0.61
N THR A 183 19.48 -1.74 -0.06
CA THR A 183 19.44 -0.35 0.40
C THR A 183 19.85 -0.17 1.86
N SER A 184 20.05 -1.25 2.60
CA SER A 184 20.43 -1.22 4.02
C SER A 184 21.43 -2.31 4.35
N GLU A 185 22.53 -1.92 4.95
CA GLU A 185 23.57 -2.85 5.42
C GLU A 185 22.99 -3.89 6.38
N GLY A 186 23.35 -5.16 6.20
CA GLY A 186 22.90 -6.27 7.01
C GLY A 186 21.41 -6.67 6.84
N ALA A 187 20.68 -6.07 5.89
CA ALA A 187 19.27 -6.40 5.68
C ALA A 187 19.08 -7.83 5.18
N ALA A 188 19.95 -8.29 4.27
CA ALA A 188 19.94 -9.66 3.76
C ALA A 188 20.20 -10.68 4.87
N GLU A 189 21.16 -10.39 5.75
CA GLU A 189 21.51 -11.25 6.89
C GLU A 189 20.39 -11.26 7.95
N ARG A 190 19.71 -10.13 8.18
CA ARG A 190 18.54 -10.09 9.07
C ARG A 190 17.43 -10.98 8.53
N PHE A 191 17.14 -10.89 7.24
CA PHE A 191 16.14 -11.73 6.59
C PHE A 191 16.52 -13.21 6.62
N ALA A 192 17.76 -13.55 6.26
CA ALA A 192 18.25 -14.93 6.29
C ALA A 192 18.12 -15.57 7.68
N ARG A 193 18.45 -14.82 8.75
CA ARG A 193 18.30 -15.32 10.14
C ARG A 193 16.84 -15.67 10.48
N VAL A 194 15.89 -14.84 10.04
CA VAL A 194 14.47 -15.14 10.25
C VAL A 194 14.05 -16.39 9.50
N LEU A 195 14.50 -16.58 8.26
CA LEU A 195 14.17 -17.78 7.48
C LEU A 195 14.78 -19.05 8.08
N VAL A 196 16.03 -19.00 8.57
CA VAL A 196 16.67 -20.15 9.24
C VAL A 196 15.91 -20.51 10.52
N GLY A 197 15.54 -19.53 11.34
CA GLY A 197 14.77 -19.78 12.57
C GLY A 197 13.36 -20.36 12.37
N LEU A 198 12.87 -20.41 11.14
CA LEU A 198 11.60 -21.10 10.81
C LEU A 198 11.79 -22.57 10.46
N LEU A 199 13.04 -23.03 10.28
CA LEU A 199 13.39 -24.40 9.92
C LEU A 199 13.80 -25.24 11.14
N GLU A 200 14.03 -24.57 12.27
CA GLU A 200 14.34 -25.16 13.58
C GLU A 200 13.08 -25.42 14.41
#